data_c5cea1c8c99a693c894a657bf4f01efa
#
_entry.id   c5cea1c8c99a693c894a657bf4f01efa
#
_cell.length_a   1.000
_cell.length_b   1.000
_cell.length_c   1.000
_cell.angle_alpha   90.00
_cell.angle_beta   90.00
_cell.angle_gamma   90.00
#
_symmetry.space_group_name_H-M   'P 1'
#
loop_
_entity.id
_entity.type
_entity.pdbx_description
1 polymer ?
#
loop_
_entity_poly.entity_id
_entity_poly.type
_entity_poly.pdbx_seq_one_letter_code
_entity_poly.pdbx_strand_id
1 'polypeptide(L)'
;TLGKEGVVKLIKPEVEAAMKGVEQIMNMKFGDSANPLLVSVRSGARASMPGMMDTILNLGLNDEVVEGLAKKMNNPRFAWDSYRRFVQMYGDVVMDMKPQSKEDEDPFEEIIDAVKKEKGVKLDTDLTTDDLKELEKRFKAAVKKVTGKDFPTDPWEQLWGAVCAVFSSWMNERAILYRKLNNIPAEWGTAVNVQSMVFGNMGETSATGVAFTRDAATGEDIFNGEYLVNAQGEDVVAGIRTPQEITIEGSRRWAELQGISESERATKYPSLEEVMPAAFTELNEIQQHLEEYFKDMQDIEFTIQSGKLWMLQTRSGKRTGAAMVKIAMDMLAEGMIDAKTAVLRVEPAKLDELLHPVFDSAALKKAIIISKGLPASPGAATGQIVFFADDAEKWAAEGKKTILVRIETSPEDLKGMTLSEGILTARGGMTSHAAVVARGMGK
;
A
#
# COMPACT_ATOMS: atom_id res chain seq x y z
N THR A 1 15.84 3.86 -28.65
CA THR A 1 15.52 3.19 -27.36
C THR A 1 15.78 1.71 -27.51
N LEU A 2 16.43 1.09 -26.51
CA LEU A 2 16.90 -0.31 -26.57
C LEU A 2 15.76 -1.35 -26.50
N GLY A 3 14.53 -0.97 -26.18
CA GLY A 3 13.44 -1.90 -25.87
C GLY A 3 13.70 -2.73 -24.59
N LYS A 4 12.72 -3.54 -24.18
CA LYS A 4 12.82 -4.35 -22.95
C LYS A 4 13.99 -5.32 -22.98
N GLU A 5 14.13 -6.09 -24.05
CA GLU A 5 15.22 -7.07 -24.22
C GLU A 5 16.61 -6.44 -24.24
N GLY A 6 16.76 -5.28 -24.89
CA GLY A 6 18.02 -4.55 -24.95
C GLY A 6 18.46 -4.01 -23.59
N VAL A 7 17.49 -3.52 -22.77
CA VAL A 7 17.78 -3.07 -21.42
C VAL A 7 18.20 -4.26 -20.55
N VAL A 8 17.44 -5.36 -20.55
CA VAL A 8 17.79 -6.56 -19.78
C VAL A 8 19.19 -7.06 -20.16
N LYS A 9 19.51 -7.16 -21.45
CA LYS A 9 20.83 -7.60 -21.89
C LYS A 9 21.97 -6.70 -21.37
N LEU A 10 21.71 -5.40 -21.29
CA LEU A 10 22.69 -4.41 -20.81
C LEU A 10 22.98 -4.56 -19.31
N ILE A 11 21.93 -4.70 -18.49
CA ILE A 11 22.07 -4.68 -17.03
C ILE A 11 22.26 -6.08 -16.41
N LYS A 12 22.01 -7.15 -17.16
CA LYS A 12 22.03 -8.52 -16.66
C LYS A 12 23.30 -8.88 -15.87
N PRO A 13 24.52 -8.63 -16.36
CA PRO A 13 25.74 -9.01 -15.63
C PRO A 13 25.85 -8.31 -14.26
N GLU A 14 25.44 -7.04 -14.18
CA GLU A 14 25.48 -6.26 -12.94
C GLU A 14 24.44 -6.74 -11.94
N VAL A 15 23.22 -7.03 -12.42
CA VAL A 15 22.13 -7.56 -11.58
C VAL A 15 22.50 -8.96 -11.04
N GLU A 16 23.06 -9.84 -11.85
CA GLU A 16 23.50 -11.16 -11.41
C GLU A 16 24.65 -11.06 -10.37
N ALA A 17 25.57 -10.13 -10.54
CA ALA A 17 26.64 -9.87 -9.57
C ALA A 17 26.08 -9.29 -8.25
N ALA A 18 25.17 -8.34 -8.32
CA ALA A 18 24.50 -7.76 -7.15
C ALA A 18 23.66 -8.79 -6.39
N MET A 19 22.92 -9.65 -7.11
CA MET A 19 22.15 -10.73 -6.51
C MET A 19 23.03 -11.69 -5.71
N LYS A 20 24.20 -12.06 -6.21
CA LYS A 20 25.19 -12.86 -5.44
C LYS A 20 25.61 -12.16 -4.15
N GLY A 21 25.76 -10.84 -4.17
CA GLY A 21 26.04 -10.06 -2.96
C GLY A 21 24.90 -10.15 -1.95
N VAL A 22 23.63 -10.02 -2.40
CA VAL A 22 22.46 -10.17 -1.55
C VAL A 22 22.39 -11.60 -0.97
N GLU A 23 22.63 -12.63 -1.77
CA GLU A 23 22.67 -14.03 -1.33
C GLU A 23 23.70 -14.25 -0.21
N GLN A 24 24.88 -13.66 -0.35
CA GLN A 24 25.94 -13.74 0.66
C GLN A 24 25.57 -13.04 1.98
N ILE A 25 25.02 -11.81 1.89
CA ILE A 25 24.61 -11.02 3.07
C ILE A 25 23.47 -11.73 3.82
N MET A 26 22.49 -12.26 3.08
CA MET A 26 21.34 -12.93 3.66
C MET A 26 21.64 -14.38 4.06
N ASN A 27 22.77 -14.94 3.65
CA ASN A 27 23.11 -16.36 3.77
C ASN A 27 21.98 -17.27 3.27
N MET A 28 21.41 -16.90 2.12
CA MET A 28 20.32 -17.57 1.41
C MET A 28 20.64 -17.61 -0.07
N LYS A 29 19.90 -18.42 -0.87
CA LYS A 29 20.15 -18.51 -2.30
C LYS A 29 18.84 -18.36 -3.09
N PHE A 30 18.87 -17.55 -4.13
CA PHE A 30 17.72 -17.33 -5.01
C PHE A 30 17.41 -18.58 -5.83
N GLY A 31 16.22 -19.11 -5.72
CA GLY A 31 15.77 -20.33 -6.36
C GLY A 31 16.23 -21.65 -5.70
N ASP A 32 16.86 -21.59 -4.55
CA ASP A 32 17.27 -22.80 -3.79
C ASP A 32 16.08 -23.32 -2.98
N SER A 33 15.79 -24.61 -3.10
CA SER A 33 14.67 -25.25 -2.37
C SER A 33 15.00 -25.51 -0.89
N ALA A 34 16.27 -25.59 -0.50
CA ALA A 34 16.66 -25.86 0.89
C ALA A 34 16.74 -24.59 1.74
N ASN A 35 17.25 -23.49 1.18
CA ASN A 35 17.44 -22.22 1.86
C ASN A 35 17.08 -21.03 0.95
N PRO A 36 15.80 -20.89 0.58
CA PRO A 36 15.37 -19.96 -0.44
C PRO A 36 15.52 -18.49 -0.01
N LEU A 37 16.16 -17.70 -0.87
CA LEU A 37 16.03 -16.25 -0.88
C LEU A 37 14.84 -15.88 -1.73
N LEU A 38 13.88 -15.18 -1.16
CA LEU A 38 12.80 -14.55 -1.91
C LEU A 38 13.07 -13.06 -2.02
N VAL A 39 12.68 -12.48 -3.15
CA VAL A 39 12.86 -11.05 -3.40
C VAL A 39 11.57 -10.38 -3.85
N SER A 40 11.49 -9.08 -3.64
CA SER A 40 10.51 -8.20 -4.26
C SER A 40 11.16 -7.36 -5.34
N VAL A 41 10.37 -6.99 -6.36
CA VAL A 41 10.76 -6.03 -7.39
C VAL A 41 9.82 -4.84 -7.28
N ARG A 42 10.40 -3.68 -6.95
CA ARG A 42 9.67 -2.45 -6.62
C ARG A 42 10.14 -1.29 -7.48
N SER A 43 9.27 -0.34 -7.74
CA SER A 43 9.64 0.91 -8.40
C SER A 43 10.51 1.78 -7.48
N GLY A 44 11.44 2.52 -8.09
CA GLY A 44 12.28 3.51 -7.43
C GLY A 44 12.20 4.87 -8.14
N ALA A 45 11.00 5.38 -8.33
CA ALA A 45 10.78 6.66 -8.99
C ALA A 45 11.32 7.81 -8.13
N ARG A 46 11.87 8.84 -8.78
CA ARG A 46 12.40 10.04 -8.13
C ARG A 46 11.33 10.82 -7.36
N ALA A 47 10.08 10.78 -7.83
CA ALA A 47 8.92 11.35 -7.15
C ALA A 47 8.10 10.24 -6.49
N SER A 48 7.56 10.52 -5.29
CA SER A 48 6.62 9.61 -4.63
C SER A 48 5.31 9.56 -5.42
N MET A 49 4.93 8.36 -5.85
CA MET A 49 3.73 8.08 -6.64
C MET A 49 2.98 6.89 -6.03
N PRO A 50 2.31 7.07 -4.86
CA PRO A 50 1.68 5.97 -4.12
C PRO A 50 0.66 5.22 -4.96
N GLY A 51 0.78 3.88 -5.05
CA GLY A 51 -0.14 3.03 -5.81
C GLY A 51 -0.08 3.13 -7.34
N MET A 52 0.75 4.04 -7.89
CA MET A 52 0.77 4.28 -9.35
C MET A 52 1.68 3.32 -10.11
N MET A 53 2.70 2.78 -9.44
CA MET A 53 3.69 1.88 -10.02
C MET A 53 3.51 0.47 -9.48
N ASP A 54 3.80 -0.51 -10.33
CA ASP A 54 3.66 -1.91 -9.94
C ASP A 54 4.78 -2.36 -9.00
N THR A 55 4.44 -3.34 -8.17
CA THR A 55 5.34 -4.07 -7.27
C THR A 55 5.04 -5.55 -7.40
N ILE A 56 6.06 -6.40 -7.42
CA ILE A 56 5.90 -7.85 -7.39
C ILE A 56 6.65 -8.40 -6.18
N LEU A 57 5.96 -9.18 -5.37
CA LEU A 57 6.47 -9.79 -4.14
C LEU A 57 6.71 -11.28 -4.32
N ASN A 58 7.52 -11.89 -3.45
CA ASN A 58 7.71 -13.34 -3.33
C ASN A 58 8.34 -14.02 -4.57
N LEU A 59 9.10 -13.27 -5.39
CA LEU A 59 9.81 -13.85 -6.52
C LEU A 59 10.83 -14.89 -6.05
N GLY A 60 10.96 -15.94 -6.81
CA GLY A 60 11.81 -17.10 -6.51
C GLY A 60 10.99 -18.31 -6.07
N LEU A 61 9.69 -18.16 -5.79
CA LEU A 61 8.80 -19.28 -5.48
C LEU A 61 8.45 -20.09 -6.74
N ASN A 62 8.49 -21.40 -6.59
CA ASN A 62 7.97 -22.40 -7.49
C ASN A 62 7.55 -23.64 -6.69
N ASP A 63 7.10 -24.68 -7.34
CA ASP A 63 6.56 -25.88 -6.67
C ASP A 63 7.59 -26.59 -5.75
N GLU A 64 8.88 -26.51 -6.05
CA GLU A 64 9.95 -27.08 -5.21
C GLU A 64 10.34 -26.15 -4.07
N VAL A 65 10.48 -24.87 -4.38
CA VAL A 65 10.91 -23.84 -3.41
C VAL A 65 9.87 -23.63 -2.32
N VAL A 66 8.56 -23.68 -2.64
CA VAL A 66 7.49 -23.54 -1.65
C VAL A 66 7.52 -24.63 -0.59
N GLU A 67 7.79 -25.88 -0.99
CA GLU A 67 7.91 -27.00 -0.03
C GLU A 67 9.15 -26.85 0.86
N GLY A 68 10.26 -26.35 0.31
CA GLY A 68 11.45 -26.01 1.08
C GLY A 68 11.22 -24.89 2.08
N LEU A 69 10.54 -23.82 1.64
CA LEU A 69 10.14 -22.71 2.51
C LEU A 69 9.22 -23.19 3.64
N ALA A 70 8.24 -24.04 3.32
CA ALA A 70 7.31 -24.62 4.31
C ALA A 70 8.05 -25.39 5.41
N LYS A 71 9.05 -26.20 5.02
CA LYS A 71 9.88 -26.96 5.97
C LYS A 71 10.77 -26.04 6.80
N LYS A 72 11.46 -25.08 6.14
CA LYS A 72 12.38 -24.15 6.80
C LYS A 72 11.67 -23.31 7.87
N MET A 73 10.49 -22.80 7.55
CA MET A 73 9.70 -21.93 8.43
C MET A 73 8.82 -22.74 9.40
N ASN A 74 8.76 -24.06 9.26
CA ASN A 74 7.81 -24.91 9.99
C ASN A 74 6.36 -24.38 9.94
N ASN A 75 6.01 -23.76 8.82
CA ASN A 75 4.70 -23.15 8.59
C ASN A 75 4.26 -23.33 7.11
N PRO A 76 3.66 -24.50 6.79
CA PRO A 76 3.22 -24.78 5.43
C PRO A 76 2.15 -23.81 4.93
N ARG A 77 1.26 -23.36 5.83
CA ARG A 77 0.20 -22.42 5.45
C ARG A 77 0.78 -21.09 4.96
N PHE A 78 1.74 -20.54 5.70
CA PHE A 78 2.46 -19.32 5.31
C PHE A 78 3.13 -19.47 3.93
N ALA A 79 3.84 -20.56 3.70
CA ALA A 79 4.57 -20.77 2.45
C ALA A 79 3.60 -20.84 1.24
N TRP A 80 2.52 -21.59 1.37
CA TRP A 80 1.53 -21.75 0.31
C TRP A 80 0.67 -20.48 0.10
N ASP A 81 0.37 -19.71 1.16
CA ASP A 81 -0.27 -18.40 1.01
C ASP A 81 0.65 -17.42 0.26
N SER A 82 1.95 -17.40 0.60
CA SER A 82 2.93 -16.57 -0.11
C SER A 82 3.04 -16.96 -1.60
N TYR A 83 2.97 -18.27 -1.91
CA TYR A 83 3.01 -18.73 -3.29
C TYR A 83 1.72 -18.40 -4.06
N ARG A 84 0.56 -18.62 -3.45
CA ARG A 84 -0.72 -18.22 -4.04
C ARG A 84 -0.74 -16.72 -4.38
N ARG A 85 -0.32 -15.86 -3.43
CA ARG A 85 -0.22 -14.40 -3.64
C ARG A 85 0.78 -14.05 -4.75
N PHE A 86 1.90 -14.76 -4.83
CA PHE A 86 2.87 -14.55 -5.90
C PHE A 86 2.27 -14.88 -7.28
N VAL A 87 1.58 -16.02 -7.42
CA VAL A 87 0.95 -16.41 -8.68
C VAL A 87 -0.12 -15.40 -9.10
N GLN A 88 -0.95 -14.92 -8.15
CA GLN A 88 -1.94 -13.88 -8.39
C GLN A 88 -1.28 -12.58 -8.88
N MET A 89 -0.36 -12.04 -8.12
CA MET A 89 0.29 -10.75 -8.42
C MET A 89 1.12 -10.81 -9.71
N TYR A 90 1.86 -11.89 -9.93
CA TYR A 90 2.64 -12.08 -11.15
C TYR A 90 1.73 -12.28 -12.39
N GLY A 91 0.65 -13.02 -12.22
CA GLY A 91 -0.37 -13.23 -13.26
C GLY A 91 -1.01 -11.92 -13.69
N ASP A 92 -1.42 -11.09 -12.75
CA ASP A 92 -2.01 -9.77 -13.03
C ASP A 92 -0.99 -8.81 -13.66
N VAL A 93 0.15 -8.58 -12.99
CA VAL A 93 1.10 -7.51 -13.35
C VAL A 93 2.00 -7.87 -14.53
N VAL A 94 2.51 -9.12 -14.58
CA VAL A 94 3.52 -9.53 -15.56
C VAL A 94 2.90 -10.24 -16.76
N MET A 95 1.87 -11.05 -16.52
CA MET A 95 1.22 -11.85 -17.56
C MET A 95 -0.06 -11.19 -18.10
N ASP A 96 -0.41 -10.01 -17.59
CA ASP A 96 -1.55 -9.17 -18.05
C ASP A 96 -2.91 -9.89 -17.94
N MET A 97 -3.06 -10.67 -16.85
CA MET A 97 -4.32 -11.37 -16.57
C MET A 97 -5.30 -10.44 -15.89
N LYS A 98 -5.95 -9.58 -16.68
CA LYS A 98 -6.89 -8.55 -16.22
C LYS A 98 -8.34 -8.91 -16.59
N PRO A 99 -9.33 -8.30 -15.90
CA PRO A 99 -10.72 -8.36 -16.30
C PRO A 99 -10.89 -7.94 -17.76
N GLN A 100 -11.83 -8.59 -18.47
CA GLN A 100 -12.10 -8.28 -19.89
C GLN A 100 -12.82 -6.94 -20.06
N SER A 101 -13.59 -6.54 -19.04
CA SER A 101 -14.22 -5.23 -18.94
C SER A 101 -14.03 -4.65 -17.53
N LYS A 102 -14.23 -3.34 -17.39
CA LYS A 102 -14.16 -2.67 -16.08
C LYS A 102 -15.29 -3.04 -15.11
N GLU A 103 -16.33 -3.69 -15.62
CA GLU A 103 -17.49 -4.15 -14.86
C GLU A 103 -17.31 -5.57 -14.33
N ASP A 104 -16.33 -6.32 -14.91
CA ASP A 104 -16.02 -7.69 -14.50
C ASP A 104 -15.18 -7.67 -13.20
N GLU A 105 -15.40 -8.65 -12.36
CA GLU A 105 -14.56 -8.88 -11.19
C GLU A 105 -13.15 -9.35 -11.60
N ASP A 106 -12.18 -9.17 -10.71
CA ASP A 106 -10.83 -9.71 -10.93
C ASP A 106 -10.89 -11.23 -11.03
N PRO A 107 -10.32 -11.84 -12.09
CA PRO A 107 -10.40 -13.29 -12.31
C PRO A 107 -9.83 -14.13 -11.16
N PHE A 108 -8.86 -13.60 -10.41
CA PHE A 108 -8.31 -14.29 -9.25
C PHE A 108 -9.24 -14.18 -8.04
N GLU A 109 -9.87 -13.02 -7.83
CA GLU A 109 -10.85 -12.83 -6.75
C GLU A 109 -12.09 -13.71 -6.95
N GLU A 110 -12.58 -13.87 -8.20
CA GLU A 110 -13.66 -14.81 -8.51
C GLU A 110 -13.31 -16.24 -8.09
N ILE A 111 -12.06 -16.68 -8.34
CA ILE A 111 -11.59 -18.02 -7.97
C ILE A 111 -11.47 -18.15 -6.45
N ILE A 112 -10.95 -17.14 -5.75
CA ILE A 112 -10.84 -17.11 -4.28
C ILE A 112 -12.22 -17.21 -3.65
N ASP A 113 -13.17 -16.39 -4.11
CA ASP A 113 -14.53 -16.35 -3.57
C ASP A 113 -15.28 -17.66 -3.83
N ALA A 114 -15.07 -18.27 -4.98
CA ALA A 114 -15.61 -19.60 -5.26
C ALA A 114 -15.09 -20.65 -4.27
N VAL A 115 -13.78 -20.68 -3.99
CA VAL A 115 -13.17 -21.60 -3.02
C VAL A 115 -13.67 -21.30 -1.59
N LYS A 116 -13.70 -20.04 -1.17
CA LYS A 116 -14.26 -19.65 0.15
C LYS A 116 -15.68 -20.14 0.31
N LYS A 117 -16.51 -19.98 -0.71
CA LYS A 117 -17.90 -20.46 -0.73
C LYS A 117 -17.99 -21.99 -0.65
N GLU A 118 -17.16 -22.70 -1.43
CA GLU A 118 -17.09 -24.18 -1.38
C GLU A 118 -16.70 -24.71 0.00
N LYS A 119 -15.81 -23.98 0.70
CA LYS A 119 -15.29 -24.35 2.03
C LYS A 119 -16.11 -23.79 3.19
N GLY A 120 -17.03 -22.87 2.95
CA GLY A 120 -17.87 -22.24 3.97
C GLY A 120 -17.11 -21.26 4.88
N VAL A 121 -16.00 -20.69 4.39
CA VAL A 121 -15.18 -19.70 5.11
C VAL A 121 -15.40 -18.30 4.58
N LYS A 122 -15.04 -17.28 5.37
CA LYS A 122 -15.24 -15.87 5.00
C LYS A 122 -13.95 -15.13 4.69
N LEU A 123 -12.88 -15.42 5.40
CA LEU A 123 -11.60 -14.74 5.30
C LEU A 123 -10.56 -15.64 4.63
N ASP A 124 -9.63 -15.05 3.90
CA ASP A 124 -8.48 -15.76 3.32
C ASP A 124 -7.64 -16.45 4.42
N THR A 125 -7.60 -15.85 5.61
CA THR A 125 -6.91 -16.40 6.78
C THR A 125 -7.54 -17.70 7.30
N ASP A 126 -8.78 -17.98 6.96
CA ASP A 126 -9.48 -19.21 7.35
C ASP A 126 -9.17 -20.38 6.42
N LEU A 127 -8.57 -20.13 5.24
CA LEU A 127 -8.20 -21.17 4.28
C LEU A 127 -7.05 -22.03 4.82
N THR A 128 -7.19 -23.32 4.67
CA THR A 128 -6.17 -24.30 5.08
C THR A 128 -5.03 -24.37 4.06
N THR A 129 -3.94 -25.04 4.42
CA THR A 129 -2.82 -25.30 3.49
C THR A 129 -3.27 -26.03 2.22
N ASP A 130 -4.19 -26.99 2.34
CA ASP A 130 -4.67 -27.75 1.19
C ASP A 130 -5.58 -26.90 0.29
N ASP A 131 -6.35 -25.98 0.87
CA ASP A 131 -7.17 -25.03 0.11
C ASP A 131 -6.27 -24.04 -0.67
N LEU A 132 -5.16 -23.60 -0.06
CA LEU A 132 -4.19 -22.73 -0.72
C LEU A 132 -3.45 -23.45 -1.87
N LYS A 133 -3.13 -24.74 -1.72
CA LYS A 133 -2.59 -25.57 -2.79
C LYS A 133 -3.58 -25.71 -3.96
N GLU A 134 -4.85 -25.86 -3.65
CA GLU A 134 -5.90 -25.93 -4.67
C GLU A 134 -6.07 -24.60 -5.39
N LEU A 135 -6.07 -23.47 -4.66
CA LEU A 135 -6.12 -22.12 -5.22
C LEU A 135 -4.96 -21.86 -6.19
N GLU A 136 -3.74 -22.19 -5.78
CA GLU A 136 -2.55 -22.02 -6.61
C GLU A 136 -2.68 -22.77 -7.95
N LYS A 137 -3.16 -24.02 -7.92
CA LYS A 137 -3.41 -24.79 -9.15
C LYS A 137 -4.48 -24.17 -10.03
N ARG A 138 -5.59 -23.71 -9.44
CA ARG A 138 -6.67 -23.04 -10.18
C ARG A 138 -6.17 -21.72 -10.80
N PHE A 139 -5.34 -20.98 -10.11
CA PHE A 139 -4.72 -19.75 -10.61
C PHE A 139 -3.83 -20.03 -11.83
N LYS A 140 -2.91 -20.98 -11.73
CA LYS A 140 -2.05 -21.37 -12.88
C LYS A 140 -2.86 -21.86 -14.06
N ALA A 141 -3.91 -22.64 -13.82
CA ALA A 141 -4.80 -23.11 -14.88
C ALA A 141 -5.55 -21.93 -15.54
N ALA A 142 -6.01 -20.96 -14.77
CA ALA A 142 -6.68 -19.76 -15.27
C ALA A 142 -5.70 -18.90 -16.09
N VAL A 143 -4.48 -18.67 -15.57
CA VAL A 143 -3.41 -17.96 -16.29
C VAL A 143 -3.15 -18.62 -17.65
N LYS A 144 -2.96 -19.93 -17.67
CA LYS A 144 -2.73 -20.67 -18.94
C LYS A 144 -3.92 -20.56 -19.90
N LYS A 145 -5.14 -20.64 -19.37
CA LYS A 145 -6.37 -20.52 -20.17
C LYS A 145 -6.50 -19.15 -20.84
N VAL A 146 -6.21 -18.08 -20.09
CA VAL A 146 -6.39 -16.69 -20.56
C VAL A 146 -5.22 -16.25 -21.44
N THR A 147 -3.98 -16.49 -20.99
CA THR A 147 -2.77 -15.97 -21.64
C THR A 147 -2.19 -16.93 -22.69
N GLY A 148 -2.60 -18.20 -22.69
CA GLY A 148 -2.02 -19.27 -23.51
C GLY A 148 -0.60 -19.70 -23.09
N LYS A 149 -0.07 -19.17 -21.97
CA LYS A 149 1.28 -19.44 -21.48
C LYS A 149 1.23 -20.14 -20.12
N ASP A 150 2.19 -21.02 -19.89
CA ASP A 150 2.40 -21.58 -18.56
C ASP A 150 3.01 -20.52 -17.63
N PHE A 151 2.69 -20.63 -16.32
CA PHE A 151 3.31 -19.79 -15.30
C PHE A 151 4.81 -20.13 -15.19
N PRO A 152 5.73 -19.14 -15.21
CA PRO A 152 7.16 -19.39 -15.20
C PRO A 152 7.63 -20.01 -13.88
N THR A 153 8.39 -21.09 -13.94
CA THR A 153 8.96 -21.80 -12.79
C THR A 153 10.44 -21.47 -12.55
N ASP A 154 11.14 -20.92 -13.54
CA ASP A 154 12.51 -20.46 -13.40
C ASP A 154 12.57 -19.13 -12.65
N PRO A 155 13.27 -19.03 -11.50
CA PRO A 155 13.34 -17.81 -10.71
C PRO A 155 13.92 -16.61 -11.47
N TRP A 156 14.88 -16.84 -12.36
CA TRP A 156 15.47 -15.75 -13.13
C TRP A 156 14.54 -15.26 -14.24
N GLU A 157 13.76 -16.15 -14.86
CA GLU A 157 12.70 -15.75 -15.79
C GLU A 157 11.66 -14.90 -15.06
N GLN A 158 11.24 -15.31 -13.86
CA GLN A 158 10.34 -14.53 -12.99
C GLN A 158 10.93 -13.15 -12.70
N LEU A 159 12.20 -13.07 -12.30
CA LEU A 159 12.87 -11.80 -11.96
C LEU A 159 12.90 -10.86 -13.16
N TRP A 160 13.29 -11.32 -14.33
CA TRP A 160 13.36 -10.48 -15.52
C TRP A 160 11.97 -10.04 -16.01
N GLY A 161 10.98 -10.93 -15.92
CA GLY A 161 9.58 -10.57 -16.19
C GLY A 161 9.10 -9.43 -15.29
N ALA A 162 9.35 -9.54 -13.99
CA ALA A 162 8.98 -8.53 -12.99
C ALA A 162 9.72 -7.20 -13.19
N VAL A 163 11.04 -7.23 -13.43
CA VAL A 163 11.82 -6.02 -13.73
C VAL A 163 11.28 -5.28 -14.95
N CYS A 164 10.96 -6.00 -16.02
CA CYS A 164 10.39 -5.42 -17.23
C CYS A 164 8.99 -4.83 -16.98
N ALA A 165 8.15 -5.51 -16.18
CA ALA A 165 6.81 -5.03 -15.84
C ALA A 165 6.89 -3.74 -15.01
N VAL A 166 7.76 -3.67 -14.00
CA VAL A 166 7.95 -2.46 -13.18
C VAL A 166 8.47 -1.29 -14.03
N PHE A 167 9.44 -1.49 -14.93
CA PHE A 167 9.83 -0.43 -15.87
C PHE A 167 8.65 0.02 -16.75
N SER A 168 7.82 -0.91 -17.20
CA SER A 168 6.68 -0.60 -18.07
C SER A 168 5.59 0.16 -17.34
N SER A 169 5.43 -0.08 -16.03
CA SER A 169 4.38 0.54 -15.21
C SER A 169 4.51 2.08 -15.13
N TRP A 170 5.70 2.64 -15.43
CA TRP A 170 5.85 4.08 -15.65
C TRP A 170 4.92 4.61 -16.73
N MET A 171 4.54 3.78 -17.71
CA MET A 171 3.68 4.15 -18.83
C MET A 171 2.23 3.70 -18.68
N ASN A 172 1.84 3.14 -17.52
CA ASN A 172 0.45 2.84 -17.21
C ASN A 172 -0.39 4.13 -17.19
N GLU A 173 -1.65 4.06 -17.59
CA GLU A 173 -2.55 5.20 -17.68
C GLU A 173 -2.64 5.97 -16.34
N ARG A 174 -2.79 5.24 -15.22
CA ARG A 174 -2.82 5.82 -13.88
C ARG A 174 -1.54 6.58 -13.55
N ALA A 175 -0.37 6.03 -13.89
CA ALA A 175 0.92 6.69 -13.66
C ALA A 175 1.10 7.94 -14.53
N ILE A 176 0.65 7.89 -15.79
CA ILE A 176 0.65 9.04 -16.70
C ILE A 176 -0.25 10.16 -16.18
N LEU A 177 -1.48 9.81 -15.76
CA LEU A 177 -2.43 10.77 -15.22
C LEU A 177 -1.89 11.40 -13.93
N TYR A 178 -1.38 10.59 -12.99
CA TYR A 178 -0.81 11.08 -11.74
C TYR A 178 0.34 12.06 -11.99
N ARG A 179 1.25 11.73 -12.93
CA ARG A 179 2.34 12.64 -13.28
C ARG A 179 1.86 13.98 -13.85
N LYS A 180 0.84 13.94 -14.70
CA LYS A 180 0.23 15.17 -15.24
C LYS A 180 -0.38 16.05 -14.15
N LEU A 181 -1.11 15.43 -13.21
CA LEU A 181 -1.75 16.13 -12.09
C LEU A 181 -0.74 16.73 -11.11
N ASN A 182 0.41 16.07 -10.94
CA ASN A 182 1.44 16.49 -9.99
C ASN A 182 2.66 17.16 -10.65
N ASN A 183 2.57 17.56 -11.92
CA ASN A 183 3.66 18.22 -12.68
C ASN A 183 4.99 17.44 -12.63
N ILE A 184 4.94 16.10 -12.65
CA ILE A 184 6.11 15.24 -12.65
C ILE A 184 6.57 15.02 -14.11
N PRO A 185 7.83 15.38 -14.48
CA PRO A 185 8.32 15.23 -15.83
C PRO A 185 8.34 13.76 -16.30
N ALA A 186 7.81 13.51 -17.49
CA ALA A 186 7.71 12.16 -18.05
C ALA A 186 9.09 11.54 -18.35
N GLU A 187 10.07 12.37 -18.64
CA GLU A 187 11.45 11.98 -18.96
C GLU A 187 12.26 11.49 -17.76
N TRP A 188 11.78 11.66 -16.52
CA TRP A 188 12.49 11.18 -15.34
C TRP A 188 12.58 9.65 -15.28
N GLY A 189 11.56 8.96 -15.77
CA GLY A 189 11.51 7.50 -15.70
C GLY A 189 11.45 6.96 -14.26
N THR A 190 11.68 5.67 -14.13
CA THR A 190 11.77 5.00 -12.83
C THR A 190 12.99 4.11 -12.77
N ALA A 191 13.60 4.00 -11.59
CA ALA A 191 14.49 2.90 -11.25
C ALA A 191 13.67 1.67 -10.81
N VAL A 192 14.34 0.53 -10.73
CA VAL A 192 13.79 -0.71 -10.19
C VAL A 192 14.68 -1.18 -9.06
N ASN A 193 14.09 -1.46 -7.90
CA ASN A 193 14.76 -2.01 -6.75
C ASN A 193 14.42 -3.50 -6.61
N VAL A 194 15.44 -4.35 -6.52
CA VAL A 194 15.31 -5.75 -6.14
C VAL A 194 15.70 -5.87 -4.68
N GLN A 195 14.76 -6.25 -3.83
CA GLN A 195 14.94 -6.23 -2.37
C GLN A 195 14.62 -7.60 -1.78
N SER A 196 15.45 -8.06 -0.82
CA SER A 196 15.13 -9.26 -0.06
C SER A 196 13.80 -9.14 0.65
N MET A 197 12.99 -10.20 0.59
CA MET A 197 11.71 -10.24 1.30
C MET A 197 11.91 -10.39 2.80
N VAL A 198 11.05 -9.69 3.55
CA VAL A 198 10.76 -9.92 4.97
C VAL A 198 9.25 -10.09 5.14
N PHE A 199 8.83 -10.86 6.13
CA PHE A 199 7.47 -11.37 6.18
C PHE A 199 6.74 -10.95 7.45
N GLY A 200 5.70 -10.14 7.29
CA GLY A 200 4.78 -9.75 8.35
C GLY A 200 3.68 -10.78 8.62
N ASN A 201 3.59 -11.85 7.82
CA ASN A 201 2.55 -12.87 7.87
C ASN A 201 3.07 -14.24 8.35
N MET A 202 4.08 -14.24 9.24
CA MET A 202 4.63 -15.48 9.82
C MET A 202 3.99 -15.88 11.16
N GLY A 203 2.85 -15.32 11.51
CA GLY A 203 2.13 -15.59 12.76
C GLY A 203 2.06 -14.38 13.68
N GLU A 204 1.64 -14.60 14.92
CA GLU A 204 1.29 -13.56 15.90
C GLU A 204 2.47 -12.65 16.35
N THR A 205 3.71 -13.07 16.13
CA THR A 205 4.91 -12.28 16.42
C THR A 205 5.39 -11.48 15.21
N SER A 206 4.61 -11.47 14.13
CA SER A 206 4.92 -10.80 12.89
C SER A 206 3.80 -9.81 12.52
N ALA A 207 4.18 -8.68 11.96
CA ALA A 207 3.25 -7.61 11.59
C ALA A 207 3.80 -6.80 10.42
N THR A 208 2.96 -6.03 9.78
CA THR A 208 3.36 -5.00 8.83
C THR A 208 2.58 -3.72 9.09
N GLY A 209 3.14 -2.58 8.74
CA GLY A 209 2.47 -1.31 8.96
C GLY A 209 3.06 -0.15 8.19
N VAL A 210 2.34 0.95 8.28
CA VAL A 210 2.71 2.25 7.74
C VAL A 210 2.61 3.28 8.87
N ALA A 211 3.59 4.16 8.96
CA ALA A 211 3.63 5.20 9.98
C ALA A 211 4.00 6.56 9.40
N PHE A 212 3.61 7.61 10.09
CA PHE A 212 3.94 8.99 9.77
C PHE A 212 4.57 9.66 10.97
N THR A 213 5.67 10.38 10.77
CA THR A 213 6.36 11.08 11.86
C THR A 213 5.55 12.23 12.43
N ARG A 214 4.63 12.81 11.64
CA ARG A 214 3.64 13.83 12.06
C ARG A 214 2.28 13.51 11.44
N ASP A 215 1.20 14.03 12.00
CA ASP A 215 -0.13 13.83 11.45
C ASP A 215 -0.26 14.52 10.07
N ALA A 216 -0.49 13.72 9.04
CA ALA A 216 -0.56 14.18 7.67
C ALA A 216 -1.82 15.00 7.33
N ALA A 217 -2.86 14.94 8.18
CA ALA A 217 -4.10 15.68 8.00
C ALA A 217 -4.06 17.03 8.74
N THR A 218 -3.55 17.05 9.97
CA THR A 218 -3.55 18.23 10.84
C THR A 218 -2.22 18.94 10.94
N GLY A 219 -1.11 18.22 10.72
CA GLY A 219 0.25 18.70 10.90
C GLY A 219 0.74 18.68 12.34
N GLU A 220 -0.03 18.10 13.26
CA GLU A 220 0.40 17.93 14.65
C GLU A 220 1.64 17.04 14.73
N ASP A 221 2.55 17.37 15.64
CA ASP A 221 3.74 16.57 15.94
C ASP A 221 3.35 15.36 16.79
N ILE A 222 2.74 14.40 16.12
CA ILE A 222 2.25 13.14 16.71
C ILE A 222 2.69 11.99 15.81
N PHE A 223 3.51 11.08 16.37
CA PHE A 223 3.83 9.83 15.71
C PHE A 223 2.57 8.97 15.63
N ASN A 224 2.14 8.65 14.42
CA ASN A 224 0.88 7.96 14.16
C ASN A 224 1.06 6.96 13.01
N GLY A 225 0.13 6.02 12.90
CA GLY A 225 0.16 5.03 11.84
C GLY A 225 -0.65 3.80 12.19
N GLU A 226 -0.66 2.86 11.28
CA GLU A 226 -1.50 1.68 11.33
C GLU A 226 -0.68 0.41 11.09
N TYR A 227 -1.07 -0.67 11.73
CA TYR A 227 -0.44 -1.98 11.55
C TYR A 227 -1.45 -3.12 11.53
N LEU A 228 -1.05 -4.24 10.97
CA LEU A 228 -1.78 -5.51 11.02
C LEU A 228 -0.84 -6.64 11.45
N VAL A 229 -1.27 -7.41 12.45
CA VAL A 229 -0.62 -8.66 12.84
C VAL A 229 -0.90 -9.72 11.79
N ASN A 230 0.11 -10.56 11.54
CA ASN A 230 0.02 -11.67 10.59
C ASN A 230 -0.51 -11.24 9.21
N ALA A 231 0.14 -10.23 8.61
CA ALA A 231 -0.28 -9.61 7.36
C ALA A 231 0.91 -9.21 6.47
N GLN A 232 0.67 -9.09 5.17
CA GLN A 232 1.59 -8.44 4.24
C GLN A 232 1.21 -6.97 4.01
N GLY A 233 2.13 -6.16 3.43
CA GLY A 233 1.92 -4.73 3.24
C GLY A 233 0.69 -4.38 2.42
N GLU A 234 0.35 -5.21 1.43
CA GLU A 234 -0.87 -5.05 0.61
C GLU A 234 -2.16 -5.13 1.44
N ASP A 235 -2.20 -5.96 2.48
CA ASP A 235 -3.38 -6.10 3.36
C ASP A 235 -3.70 -4.80 4.12
N VAL A 236 -2.66 -4.02 4.45
CA VAL A 236 -2.81 -2.69 5.10
C VAL A 236 -3.25 -1.64 4.09
N VAL A 237 -2.56 -1.57 2.96
CA VAL A 237 -2.73 -0.48 1.97
C VAL A 237 -4.02 -0.65 1.17
N ALA A 238 -4.40 -1.88 0.81
CA ALA A 238 -5.65 -2.16 0.11
C ALA A 238 -6.90 -2.01 0.98
N GLY A 239 -6.73 -2.06 2.32
CA GLY A 239 -7.86 -1.93 3.24
C GLY A 239 -8.73 -3.19 3.36
N ILE A 240 -8.22 -4.34 2.96
CA ILE A 240 -8.91 -5.65 3.04
C ILE A 240 -9.29 -5.99 4.49
N ARG A 241 -8.41 -5.62 5.44
CA ARG A 241 -8.63 -5.73 6.88
C ARG A 241 -8.55 -4.35 7.50
N THR A 242 -9.33 -4.07 8.56
CA THR A 242 -9.21 -2.83 9.32
C THR A 242 -7.95 -2.89 10.17
N PRO A 243 -6.96 -2.04 9.92
CA PRO A 243 -5.73 -2.01 10.70
C PRO A 243 -5.96 -1.41 12.08
N GLN A 244 -4.99 -1.60 12.95
CA GLN A 244 -4.94 -1.06 14.31
C GLN A 244 -3.88 0.02 14.41
N GLU A 245 -4.03 0.91 15.39
CA GLU A 245 -3.14 2.03 15.62
C GLU A 245 -1.78 1.58 16.19
N ILE A 246 -0.70 2.24 15.80
CA ILE A 246 0.64 1.91 16.32
C ILE A 246 0.86 2.40 17.75
N THR A 247 0.21 3.52 18.18
CA THR A 247 0.37 4.12 19.50
C THR A 247 -0.84 3.87 20.39
N ILE A 248 -0.63 3.80 21.70
CA ILE A 248 -1.72 3.69 22.71
C ILE A 248 -2.64 4.92 22.60
N GLU A 249 -2.09 6.11 22.43
CA GLU A 249 -2.88 7.33 22.32
C GLU A 249 -3.76 7.33 21.07
N GLY A 250 -3.21 6.95 19.91
CA GLY A 250 -3.97 6.80 18.67
C GLY A 250 -5.10 5.78 18.83
N SER A 251 -4.81 4.62 19.41
CA SER A 251 -5.79 3.56 19.68
C SER A 251 -6.92 4.04 20.62
N ARG A 252 -6.62 4.81 21.66
CA ARG A 252 -7.62 5.41 22.56
C ARG A 252 -8.50 6.43 21.85
N ARG A 253 -7.90 7.32 21.06
CA ARG A 253 -8.63 8.31 20.25
C ARG A 253 -9.56 7.63 19.25
N TRP A 254 -9.08 6.60 18.57
CA TRP A 254 -9.89 5.79 17.67
C TRP A 254 -11.07 5.13 18.40
N ALA A 255 -10.83 4.50 19.56
CA ALA A 255 -11.87 3.83 20.35
C ALA A 255 -12.95 4.80 20.84
N GLU A 256 -12.55 5.99 21.28
CA GLU A 256 -13.48 7.06 21.67
C GLU A 256 -14.40 7.46 20.52
N LEU A 257 -13.86 7.64 19.32
CA LEU A 257 -14.63 7.96 18.11
C LEU A 257 -15.63 6.85 17.74
N GLN A 258 -15.27 5.59 18.02
CA GLN A 258 -16.12 4.43 17.77
C GLN A 258 -17.09 4.12 18.91
N GLY A 259 -16.98 4.81 20.05
CA GLY A 259 -17.77 4.54 21.25
C GLY A 259 -17.41 3.21 21.95
N ILE A 260 -16.17 2.76 21.79
CA ILE A 260 -15.63 1.50 22.35
C ILE A 260 -15.01 1.81 23.72
N SER A 261 -15.27 0.97 24.74
CA SER A 261 -14.68 1.12 26.06
C SER A 261 -13.18 0.80 26.08
N GLU A 262 -12.43 1.39 27.01
CA GLU A 262 -10.98 1.12 27.15
C GLU A 262 -10.67 -0.37 27.40
N SER A 263 -11.51 -1.07 28.15
CA SER A 263 -11.36 -2.52 28.40
C SER A 263 -11.54 -3.33 27.11
N GLU A 264 -12.48 -2.96 26.27
CA GLU A 264 -12.70 -3.61 24.98
C GLU A 264 -11.59 -3.25 23.99
N ARG A 265 -11.17 -1.97 23.93
CA ARG A 265 -10.04 -1.50 23.13
C ARG A 265 -8.77 -2.31 23.43
N ALA A 266 -8.36 -2.34 24.69
CA ALA A 266 -7.12 -3.01 25.10
C ALA A 266 -7.14 -4.54 24.82
N THR A 267 -8.32 -5.15 24.76
CA THR A 267 -8.45 -6.59 24.51
C THR A 267 -8.57 -6.93 23.04
N LYS A 268 -9.36 -6.15 22.27
CA LYS A 268 -9.68 -6.49 20.87
C LYS A 268 -8.90 -5.65 19.85
N TYR A 269 -8.46 -4.46 20.25
CA TYR A 269 -7.82 -3.47 19.36
C TYR A 269 -6.57 -2.86 20.00
N PRO A 270 -5.67 -3.68 20.56
CA PRO A 270 -4.46 -3.17 21.19
C PRO A 270 -3.56 -2.49 20.14
N SER A 271 -2.81 -1.47 20.57
CA SER A 271 -1.81 -0.81 19.74
C SER A 271 -0.57 -1.66 19.54
N LEU A 272 0.25 -1.32 18.52
CA LEU A 272 1.57 -1.94 18.33
C LEU A 272 2.45 -1.75 19.58
N GLU A 273 2.38 -0.59 20.20
CA GLU A 273 3.10 -0.24 21.43
C GLU A 273 2.79 -1.23 22.58
N GLU A 274 1.54 -1.74 22.67
CA GLU A 274 1.13 -2.74 23.66
C GLU A 274 1.52 -4.16 23.26
N VAL A 275 1.37 -4.52 21.98
CA VAL A 275 1.56 -5.90 21.51
C VAL A 275 3.02 -6.26 21.27
N MET A 276 3.81 -5.30 20.75
CA MET A 276 5.21 -5.49 20.36
C MET A 276 6.08 -4.32 20.84
N PRO A 277 6.18 -4.07 22.16
CA PRO A 277 6.80 -2.86 22.71
C PRO A 277 8.26 -2.67 22.31
N ALA A 278 9.04 -3.72 22.18
CA ALA A 278 10.44 -3.61 21.76
C ALA A 278 10.57 -3.11 20.32
N ALA A 279 9.77 -3.65 19.40
CA ALA A 279 9.75 -3.22 18.01
C ALA A 279 9.19 -1.79 17.87
N PHE A 280 8.20 -1.44 18.67
CA PHE A 280 7.66 -0.08 18.70
C PHE A 280 8.70 0.94 19.19
N THR A 281 9.45 0.63 20.25
CA THR A 281 10.52 1.49 20.76
C THR A 281 11.57 1.76 19.68
N GLU A 282 12.04 0.70 19.00
CA GLU A 282 13.00 0.82 17.90
C GLU A 282 12.41 1.66 16.74
N LEU A 283 11.16 1.43 16.38
CA LEU A 283 10.47 2.19 15.33
C LEU A 283 10.36 3.68 15.69
N ASN A 284 10.05 3.98 16.94
CA ASN A 284 9.95 5.35 17.45
C ASN A 284 11.31 6.09 17.44
N GLU A 285 12.40 5.41 17.77
CA GLU A 285 13.75 5.98 17.66
C GLU A 285 14.13 6.24 16.19
N ILE A 286 13.81 5.30 15.29
CA ILE A 286 14.08 5.44 13.86
C ILE A 286 13.28 6.59 13.25
N GLN A 287 12.00 6.75 13.59
CA GLN A 287 11.19 7.83 13.01
C GLN A 287 11.72 9.21 13.40
N GLN A 288 12.18 9.40 14.65
CA GLN A 288 12.80 10.64 15.08
C GLN A 288 14.07 10.93 14.28
N HIS A 289 14.93 9.92 14.14
CA HIS A 289 16.16 10.05 13.36
C HIS A 289 15.91 10.36 11.88
N LEU A 290 14.89 9.75 11.28
CA LEU A 290 14.53 10.01 9.88
C LEU A 290 14.01 11.45 9.70
N GLU A 291 13.16 11.94 10.60
CA GLU A 291 12.67 13.31 10.53
C GLU A 291 13.81 14.34 10.71
N GLU A 292 14.71 14.10 11.65
CA GLU A 292 15.92 14.93 11.86
C GLU A 292 16.86 14.91 10.64
N TYR A 293 17.05 13.73 10.01
CA TYR A 293 17.94 13.58 8.86
C TYR A 293 17.39 14.25 7.61
N PHE A 294 16.11 13.98 7.27
CA PHE A 294 15.46 14.55 6.09
C PHE A 294 14.94 15.97 6.33
N LYS A 295 14.86 16.38 7.59
CA LYS A 295 14.30 17.68 8.02
C LYS A 295 12.90 17.91 7.47
N ASP A 296 12.13 16.85 7.34
CA ASP A 296 10.76 16.83 6.84
C ASP A 296 10.00 15.64 7.37
N MET A 297 8.68 15.79 7.47
CA MET A 297 7.75 14.69 7.79
C MET A 297 7.96 13.51 6.85
N GLN A 298 8.06 12.30 7.43
CA GLN A 298 8.28 11.06 6.71
C GLN A 298 7.06 10.14 6.77
N ASP A 299 6.80 9.47 5.66
CA ASP A 299 5.94 8.31 5.47
C ASP A 299 6.83 7.07 5.50
N ILE A 300 6.57 6.13 6.39
CA ILE A 300 7.42 5.00 6.72
C ILE A 300 6.66 3.69 6.49
N GLU A 301 7.22 2.80 5.69
CA GLU A 301 6.75 1.42 5.56
C GLU A 301 7.68 0.50 6.37
N PHE A 302 7.10 -0.34 7.23
CA PHE A 302 7.86 -1.26 8.06
C PHE A 302 7.23 -2.65 8.14
N THR A 303 8.03 -3.64 8.48
CA THR A 303 7.58 -5.01 8.75
C THR A 303 8.28 -5.53 10.01
N ILE A 304 7.55 -6.26 10.83
CA ILE A 304 8.09 -6.99 11.97
C ILE A 304 8.03 -8.47 11.63
N GLN A 305 9.17 -9.10 11.53
CA GLN A 305 9.28 -10.54 11.27
C GLN A 305 9.78 -11.26 12.53
N SER A 306 8.94 -12.09 13.12
CA SER A 306 9.30 -12.85 14.34
C SER A 306 9.89 -11.96 15.44
N GLY A 307 9.24 -10.83 15.71
CA GLY A 307 9.64 -9.85 16.73
C GLY A 307 10.76 -8.89 16.33
N LYS A 308 11.39 -9.05 15.17
CA LYS A 308 12.44 -8.15 14.67
C LYS A 308 11.86 -7.12 13.69
N LEU A 309 12.16 -5.84 13.94
CA LEU A 309 11.77 -4.74 13.06
C LEU A 309 12.65 -4.69 11.80
N TRP A 310 12.03 -4.36 10.68
CA TRP A 310 12.67 -4.12 9.38
C TRP A 310 12.05 -2.90 8.72
N MET A 311 12.88 -1.96 8.33
CA MET A 311 12.45 -0.79 7.56
C MET A 311 12.42 -1.17 6.07
N LEU A 312 11.30 -0.89 5.41
CA LEU A 312 11.14 -1.21 3.98
C LEU A 312 11.37 0.01 3.10
N GLN A 313 10.77 1.13 3.46
CA GLN A 313 10.85 2.38 2.69
C GLN A 313 10.55 3.58 3.57
N THR A 314 11.15 4.73 3.25
CA THR A 314 10.73 6.04 3.74
C THR A 314 10.56 7.01 2.58
N ARG A 315 9.61 7.94 2.73
CA ARG A 315 9.29 8.96 1.73
C ARG A 315 8.89 10.25 2.43
N SER A 316 9.01 11.41 1.74
CA SER A 316 8.35 12.63 2.20
C SER A 316 6.84 12.42 2.24
N GLY A 317 6.22 12.58 3.41
CA GLY A 317 4.81 12.30 3.64
C GLY A 317 3.90 13.23 2.85
N LYS A 318 2.92 12.64 2.13
CA LYS A 318 1.83 13.38 1.52
C LYS A 318 0.93 13.94 2.62
N ARG A 319 0.59 15.23 2.52
CA ARG A 319 -0.12 15.97 3.57
C ARG A 319 -1.11 16.97 2.99
N THR A 320 -2.08 17.39 3.77
CA THR A 320 -3.04 18.45 3.43
C THR A 320 -2.35 19.81 3.36
N GLY A 321 -2.99 20.81 2.74
CA GLY A 321 -2.50 22.18 2.73
C GLY A 321 -2.37 22.78 4.13
N ALA A 322 -3.29 22.48 5.04
CA ALA A 322 -3.23 22.91 6.45
C ALA A 322 -2.03 22.28 7.18
N ALA A 323 -1.86 20.96 7.05
CA ALA A 323 -0.74 20.25 7.66
C ALA A 323 0.61 20.75 7.09
N MET A 324 0.68 21.02 5.79
CA MET A 324 1.89 21.55 5.14
C MET A 324 2.34 22.86 5.77
N VAL A 325 1.42 23.81 5.97
CA VAL A 325 1.75 25.11 6.59
C VAL A 325 2.15 24.92 8.05
N LYS A 326 1.37 24.14 8.81
CA LYS A 326 1.66 23.88 10.23
C LYS A 326 3.02 23.23 10.42
N ILE A 327 3.33 22.16 9.70
CA ILE A 327 4.61 21.45 9.78
C ILE A 327 5.78 22.37 9.44
N ALA A 328 5.66 23.19 8.39
CA ALA A 328 6.70 24.12 8.01
C ALA A 328 6.97 25.17 9.12
N MET A 329 5.91 25.65 9.78
CA MET A 329 6.03 26.62 10.86
C MET A 329 6.56 25.99 12.15
N ASP A 330 6.13 24.79 12.51
CA ASP A 330 6.60 24.07 13.69
C ASP A 330 8.09 23.72 13.55
N MET A 331 8.51 23.16 12.42
CA MET A 331 9.92 22.84 12.15
C MET A 331 10.82 24.09 12.11
N LEU A 332 10.30 25.24 11.68
CA LEU A 332 11.00 26.52 11.79
C LEU A 332 11.16 26.94 13.25
N ALA A 333 10.11 26.85 14.04
CA ALA A 333 10.14 27.19 15.47
C ALA A 333 11.06 26.26 16.28
N GLU A 334 11.13 25.00 15.93
CA GLU A 334 12.03 23.99 16.46
C GLU A 334 13.51 24.22 16.05
N GLY A 335 13.75 25.10 15.08
CA GLY A 335 15.10 25.35 14.53
C GLY A 335 15.61 24.24 13.62
N MET A 336 14.74 23.32 13.21
CA MET A 336 15.08 22.21 12.30
C MET A 336 15.34 22.69 10.88
N ILE A 337 14.60 23.72 10.43
CA ILE A 337 14.73 24.37 9.12
C ILE A 337 14.83 25.90 9.25
N ASP A 338 15.35 26.55 8.23
CA ASP A 338 15.37 28.02 8.15
C ASP A 338 14.08 28.59 7.52
N ALA A 339 13.88 29.91 7.66
CA ALA A 339 12.69 30.60 7.13
C ALA A 339 12.55 30.46 5.62
N LYS A 340 13.66 30.45 4.87
CA LYS A 340 13.65 30.26 3.42
C LYS A 340 13.14 28.87 3.05
N THR A 341 13.60 27.84 3.73
CA THR A 341 13.16 26.47 3.53
C THR A 341 11.69 26.32 3.91
N ALA A 342 11.24 26.92 5.02
CA ALA A 342 9.83 26.91 5.42
C ALA A 342 8.92 27.47 4.33
N VAL A 343 9.27 28.65 3.76
CA VAL A 343 8.51 29.24 2.64
C VAL A 343 8.53 28.37 1.41
N LEU A 344 9.68 27.79 1.03
CA LEU A 344 9.80 26.95 -0.16
C LEU A 344 9.01 25.62 -0.06
N ARG A 345 8.71 25.16 1.15
CA ARG A 345 7.90 23.95 1.37
C ARG A 345 6.41 24.18 1.26
N VAL A 346 5.97 25.42 1.33
CA VAL A 346 4.56 25.78 1.16
C VAL A 346 4.24 25.89 -0.34
N GLU A 347 3.61 24.88 -0.88
CA GLU A 347 3.16 24.85 -2.28
C GLU A 347 1.96 25.79 -2.45
N PRO A 348 2.05 26.88 -3.27
CA PRO A 348 0.94 27.84 -3.38
C PRO A 348 -0.38 27.23 -3.81
N ALA A 349 -0.36 26.23 -4.71
CA ALA A 349 -1.57 25.54 -5.17
C ALA A 349 -2.32 24.81 -4.04
N LYS A 350 -1.61 24.35 -3.00
CA LYS A 350 -2.23 23.70 -1.84
C LYS A 350 -2.81 24.69 -0.83
N LEU A 351 -2.49 25.97 -0.92
CA LEU A 351 -3.13 26.98 -0.07
C LEU A 351 -4.62 27.15 -0.40
N ASP A 352 -5.02 26.85 -1.62
CA ASP A 352 -6.43 26.89 -2.04
C ASP A 352 -7.26 25.85 -1.25
N GLU A 353 -6.64 24.75 -0.78
CA GLU A 353 -7.31 23.77 0.09
C GLU A 353 -7.80 24.40 1.41
N LEU A 354 -7.15 25.46 1.90
CA LEU A 354 -7.56 26.16 3.12
C LEU A 354 -8.87 26.94 2.96
N LEU A 355 -9.28 27.15 1.71
CA LEU A 355 -10.52 27.82 1.34
C LEU A 355 -11.67 26.84 1.04
N HIS A 356 -11.47 25.55 1.28
CA HIS A 356 -12.50 24.54 1.07
C HIS A 356 -13.75 24.83 1.89
N PRO A 357 -14.94 24.52 1.34
CA PRO A 357 -16.21 24.67 2.04
C PRO A 357 -16.21 23.92 3.36
N VAL A 358 -16.82 24.48 4.37
CA VAL A 358 -17.12 23.82 5.63
C VAL A 358 -18.63 23.85 5.88
N PHE A 359 -19.16 22.88 6.63
CA PHE A 359 -20.55 22.91 7.02
C PHE A 359 -20.84 24.06 7.99
N ASP A 360 -21.97 24.75 7.80
CA ASP A 360 -22.49 25.68 8.81
C ASP A 360 -22.71 24.94 10.12
N SER A 361 -22.12 25.44 11.21
CA SER A 361 -22.15 24.77 12.51
C SER A 361 -23.58 24.63 13.09
N ALA A 362 -24.47 25.56 12.78
CA ALA A 362 -25.87 25.49 13.24
C ALA A 362 -26.69 24.48 12.42
N ALA A 363 -26.42 24.39 11.12
CA ALA A 363 -27.02 23.39 10.24
C ALA A 363 -26.53 21.97 10.58
N LEU A 364 -25.25 21.80 10.86
CA LEU A 364 -24.66 20.50 11.22
C LEU A 364 -25.28 19.92 12.50
N LYS A 365 -25.55 20.77 13.51
CA LYS A 365 -26.24 20.36 14.77
C LYS A 365 -27.66 19.85 14.54
N LYS A 366 -28.30 20.23 13.44
CA LYS A 366 -29.66 19.83 13.10
C LYS A 366 -29.72 18.74 12.04
N ALA A 367 -28.57 18.39 11.43
CA ALA A 367 -28.49 17.41 10.38
C ALA A 367 -28.76 16.00 10.90
N ILE A 368 -29.41 15.19 10.08
CA ILE A 368 -29.55 13.75 10.33
C ILE A 368 -28.26 13.08 9.96
N ILE A 369 -27.56 12.55 10.98
CA ILE A 369 -26.31 11.79 10.77
C ILE A 369 -26.70 10.36 10.39
N ILE A 370 -26.34 9.95 9.17
CA ILE A 370 -26.59 8.59 8.66
C ILE A 370 -25.50 7.64 9.16
N SER A 371 -24.24 8.09 9.13
CA SER A 371 -23.09 7.30 9.56
C SER A 371 -21.93 8.21 9.94
N LYS A 372 -20.92 7.64 10.61
CA LYS A 372 -19.63 8.29 10.91
C LYS A 372 -18.51 7.48 10.28
N GLY A 373 -17.50 8.15 9.75
CA GLY A 373 -16.28 7.55 9.21
C GLY A 373 -15.02 8.21 9.78
N LEU A 374 -13.88 7.63 9.49
CA LEU A 374 -12.58 8.23 9.82
C LEU A 374 -12.32 9.41 8.87
N PRO A 375 -12.05 10.62 9.39
CA PRO A 375 -11.80 11.80 8.55
C PRO A 375 -10.37 11.76 8.01
N ALA A 376 -10.22 11.42 6.74
CA ALA A 376 -8.90 11.37 6.09
C ALA A 376 -8.41 12.74 5.62
N SER A 377 -9.32 13.69 5.34
CA SER A 377 -9.03 15.05 4.91
C SER A 377 -10.07 16.01 5.48
N PRO A 378 -9.70 17.26 5.84
CA PRO A 378 -10.65 18.26 6.29
C PRO A 378 -11.51 18.77 5.13
N GLY A 379 -12.68 19.34 5.46
CA GLY A 379 -13.58 19.98 4.51
C GLY A 379 -14.98 19.41 4.53
N ALA A 380 -15.83 19.91 3.62
CA ALA A 380 -17.19 19.45 3.40
C ALA A 380 -17.45 19.29 1.91
N ALA A 381 -17.98 18.15 1.53
CA ALA A 381 -18.33 17.87 0.14
C ALA A 381 -19.84 17.57 0.04
N THR A 382 -20.45 18.03 -1.04
CA THR A 382 -21.85 17.74 -1.38
C THR A 382 -21.96 17.32 -2.84
N GLY A 383 -22.72 16.27 -3.10
CA GLY A 383 -22.91 15.78 -4.47
C GLY A 383 -23.83 14.58 -4.52
N GLN A 384 -24.11 14.13 -5.71
CA GLN A 384 -24.87 12.91 -5.96
C GLN A 384 -23.96 11.69 -5.79
N ILE A 385 -24.47 10.65 -5.15
CA ILE A 385 -23.72 9.42 -4.92
C ILE A 385 -23.52 8.67 -6.23
N VAL A 386 -22.27 8.28 -6.52
CA VAL A 386 -21.89 7.36 -7.59
C VAL A 386 -21.04 6.24 -7.01
N PHE A 387 -21.18 5.04 -7.56
CA PHE A 387 -20.47 3.85 -7.06
C PHE A 387 -19.31 3.41 -7.97
N PHE A 388 -19.21 3.98 -9.16
CA PHE A 388 -18.14 3.69 -10.11
C PHE A 388 -17.42 4.96 -10.54
N ALA A 389 -16.11 4.86 -10.74
CA ALA A 389 -15.28 5.97 -11.19
C ALA A 389 -15.74 6.51 -12.56
N ASP A 390 -16.14 5.63 -13.46
CA ASP A 390 -16.64 5.98 -14.80
C ASP A 390 -17.95 6.80 -14.73
N ASP A 391 -18.84 6.51 -13.76
CA ASP A 391 -20.04 7.32 -13.54
C ASP A 391 -19.70 8.71 -13.01
N ALA A 392 -18.69 8.81 -12.13
CA ALA A 392 -18.21 10.10 -11.66
C ALA A 392 -17.68 10.94 -12.84
N GLU A 393 -16.92 10.34 -13.76
CA GLU A 393 -16.44 11.00 -14.97
C GLU A 393 -17.57 11.47 -15.87
N LYS A 394 -18.51 10.59 -16.16
CA LYS A 394 -19.68 10.88 -17.01
C LYS A 394 -20.52 12.02 -16.44
N TRP A 395 -20.81 11.97 -15.14
CA TRP A 395 -21.63 12.97 -14.50
C TRP A 395 -20.92 14.30 -14.31
N ALA A 396 -19.59 14.28 -14.08
CA ALA A 396 -18.78 15.49 -14.08
C ALA A 396 -18.79 16.19 -15.46
N ALA A 397 -18.74 15.43 -16.56
CA ALA A 397 -18.88 15.95 -17.90
C ALA A 397 -20.25 16.58 -18.16
N GLU A 398 -21.29 16.16 -17.45
CA GLU A 398 -22.63 16.76 -17.46
C GLU A 398 -22.79 17.96 -16.48
N GLY A 399 -21.69 18.35 -15.81
CA GLY A 399 -21.69 19.45 -14.83
C GLY A 399 -22.32 19.09 -13.48
N LYS A 400 -22.50 17.82 -13.19
CA LYS A 400 -23.03 17.33 -11.91
C LYS A 400 -21.90 17.14 -10.89
N LYS A 401 -22.17 17.54 -9.64
CA LYS A 401 -21.28 17.25 -8.51
C LYS A 401 -21.54 15.85 -7.99
N THR A 402 -20.47 15.09 -7.75
CA THR A 402 -20.57 13.70 -7.31
C THR A 402 -19.79 13.44 -6.03
N ILE A 403 -20.25 12.47 -5.25
CA ILE A 403 -19.53 11.82 -4.16
C ILE A 403 -19.26 10.38 -4.61
N LEU A 404 -18.00 10.01 -4.74
CA LEU A 404 -17.62 8.64 -5.09
C LEU A 404 -17.67 7.76 -3.84
N VAL A 405 -18.52 6.76 -3.85
CA VAL A 405 -18.70 5.80 -2.75
C VAL A 405 -18.25 4.43 -3.22
N ARG A 406 -17.23 3.89 -2.58
CA ARG A 406 -16.65 2.59 -2.92
C ARG A 406 -16.60 1.69 -1.69
N ILE A 407 -16.42 0.38 -1.88
CA ILE A 407 -16.01 -0.51 -0.80
C ILE A 407 -14.59 -0.13 -0.37
N GLU A 408 -13.71 -0.01 -1.32
CA GLU A 408 -12.34 0.50 -1.23
C GLU A 408 -11.98 1.14 -2.57
N THR A 409 -10.94 1.96 -2.65
CA THR A 409 -10.47 2.52 -3.93
C THR A 409 -9.22 1.83 -4.39
N SER A 410 -9.08 1.73 -5.70
CA SER A 410 -7.88 1.25 -6.39
C SER A 410 -7.24 2.38 -7.21
N PRO A 411 -5.99 2.19 -7.70
CA PRO A 411 -5.34 3.16 -8.57
C PRO A 411 -6.09 3.45 -9.87
N GLU A 412 -6.93 2.54 -10.34
CA GLU A 412 -7.79 2.69 -11.49
C GLU A 412 -8.91 3.71 -11.27
N ASP A 413 -9.34 3.90 -10.01
CA ASP A 413 -10.37 4.88 -9.65
C ASP A 413 -9.87 6.34 -9.68
N LEU A 414 -8.57 6.56 -9.89
CA LEU A 414 -7.89 7.87 -9.76
C LEU A 414 -8.61 9.02 -10.49
N LYS A 415 -9.10 8.76 -11.70
CA LYS A 415 -9.76 9.79 -12.52
C LYS A 415 -11.13 10.14 -11.95
N GLY A 416 -11.93 9.16 -11.55
CA GLY A 416 -13.19 9.37 -10.86
C GLY A 416 -13.02 10.07 -9.51
N MET A 417 -11.99 9.69 -8.74
CA MET A 417 -11.62 10.36 -7.48
C MET A 417 -11.28 11.84 -7.72
N THR A 418 -10.52 12.16 -8.76
CA THR A 418 -10.14 13.54 -9.11
C THR A 418 -11.36 14.41 -9.44
N LEU A 419 -12.34 13.86 -10.14
CA LEU A 419 -13.51 14.58 -10.63
C LEU A 419 -14.65 14.65 -9.60
N SER A 420 -14.61 13.84 -8.55
CA SER A 420 -15.60 13.87 -7.47
C SER A 420 -15.31 15.00 -6.48
N GLU A 421 -16.37 15.53 -5.85
CA GLU A 421 -16.26 16.52 -4.77
C GLU A 421 -15.72 15.91 -3.47
N GLY A 422 -15.97 14.62 -3.25
CA GLY A 422 -15.49 13.86 -2.11
C GLY A 422 -15.51 12.36 -2.35
N ILE A 423 -14.77 11.63 -1.53
CA ILE A 423 -14.63 10.17 -1.59
C ILE A 423 -15.04 9.58 -0.23
N LEU A 424 -15.86 8.53 -0.26
CA LEU A 424 -16.25 7.74 0.91
C LEU A 424 -15.97 6.26 0.64
N THR A 425 -15.31 5.59 1.55
CA THR A 425 -15.10 4.13 1.45
C THR A 425 -15.71 3.39 2.63
N ALA A 426 -16.17 2.17 2.40
CA ALA A 426 -16.69 1.30 3.45
C ALA A 426 -15.57 0.64 4.27
N ARG A 427 -14.36 0.54 3.72
CA ARG A 427 -13.17 -0.06 4.33
C ARG A 427 -11.95 0.83 4.15
N GLY A 428 -10.92 0.54 4.95
CA GLY A 428 -9.64 1.24 4.92
C GLY A 428 -9.45 2.19 6.08
N GLY A 429 -8.21 2.36 6.50
CA GLY A 429 -7.79 3.28 7.53
C GLY A 429 -7.23 4.59 6.95
N MET A 430 -6.56 5.34 7.81
CA MET A 430 -5.94 6.64 7.47
C MET A 430 -4.74 6.50 6.51
N THR A 431 -4.20 5.28 6.37
CA THR A 431 -3.07 4.93 5.50
C THR A 431 -3.50 4.22 4.21
N SER A 432 -4.81 3.97 4.02
CA SER A 432 -5.34 3.33 2.82
C SER A 432 -5.09 4.15 1.55
N HIS A 433 -5.16 3.50 0.39
CA HIS A 433 -5.06 4.16 -0.90
C HIS A 433 -6.04 5.34 -1.03
N ALA A 434 -7.30 5.15 -0.61
CA ALA A 434 -8.30 6.22 -0.61
C ALA A 434 -7.84 7.44 0.18
N ALA A 435 -7.39 7.23 1.44
CA ALA A 435 -6.99 8.31 2.32
C ALA A 435 -5.72 9.05 1.82
N VAL A 436 -4.69 8.30 1.44
CA VAL A 436 -3.40 8.88 1.01
C VAL A 436 -3.54 9.63 -0.31
N VAL A 437 -4.22 9.05 -1.29
CA VAL A 437 -4.38 9.64 -2.62
C VAL A 437 -5.34 10.83 -2.58
N ALA A 438 -6.51 10.72 -1.93
CA ALA A 438 -7.46 11.83 -1.80
C ALA A 438 -6.83 13.04 -1.09
N ARG A 439 -6.10 12.79 0.01
CA ARG A 439 -5.35 13.82 0.73
C ARG A 439 -4.31 14.52 -0.15
N GLY A 440 -3.61 13.74 -0.98
CA GLY A 440 -2.66 14.27 -1.95
C GLY A 440 -3.30 15.12 -3.06
N MET A 441 -4.61 14.95 -3.32
CA MET A 441 -5.40 15.71 -4.30
C MET A 441 -6.16 16.89 -3.66
N GLY A 442 -6.10 17.08 -2.36
CA GLY A 442 -6.90 18.08 -1.64
C GLY A 442 -8.40 17.73 -1.58
N LYS A 443 -8.76 16.45 -1.51
CA LYS A 443 -10.15 15.97 -1.47
C LYS A 443 -10.51 15.44 -0.10
#